data_357cf187590631631c0d34b0d5b7ec8c
#
_entry.id   357cf187590631631c0d34b0d5b7ec8c
#
_cell.length_a   1.000
_cell.length_b   1.000
_cell.length_c   1.000
_cell.angle_alpha   90.00
_cell.angle_beta   90.00
_cell.angle_gamma   90.00
#
_symmetry.space_group_name_H-M   'P 1'
#
loop_
_entity.id
_entity.type
_entity.pdbx_description
1 polymer ?
#
loop_
_entity_poly.entity_id
_entity_poly.type
_entity_poly.pdbx_seq_one_letter_code
_entity_poly.pdbx_strand_id
1 'polypeptide(L)'
;MPNLPISQLPDISGSTLGYLSPNAEFAVAQAGTTYKVKSSNLAPYPTVYGLFSQTADSIPVSGTTSEGSIIGTGVGTLNVPANGFSVGDSFNVAVMGHLSSKNNDTLTFRIKTDSIVLGTIGPITMSQSTNKHFDLQLYFTIRSIGGAGVASIMSGGQFNNSKDASFTFEGADYTNINDTTFDTTISNTLDITAQWSSSDVQNSIYSEILVLNKIY
;
A
#
# COMPACT_ATOMS: atom_id res chain seq x y z
N MET A 1 -37.13 -27.08 -1.18
CA MET A 1 -35.76 -27.54 -1.33
C MET A 1 -35.36 -28.24 -0.04
N PRO A 2 -34.77 -29.44 -0.06
CA PRO A 2 -34.32 -30.07 1.16
C PRO A 2 -33.25 -29.19 1.82
N ASN A 3 -33.33 -29.04 3.15
CA ASN A 3 -32.31 -28.36 3.93
C ASN A 3 -31.03 -29.21 3.88
N LEU A 4 -30.07 -28.82 3.07
CA LEU A 4 -28.74 -29.43 3.08
C LEU A 4 -28.03 -29.02 4.37
N PRO A 5 -27.46 -29.95 5.12
CA PRO A 5 -26.58 -29.61 6.24
C PRO A 5 -25.37 -28.81 5.73
N ILE A 6 -24.85 -27.93 6.58
CA ILE A 6 -23.70 -27.03 6.24
C ILE A 6 -22.51 -27.82 5.69
N SER A 7 -22.31 -29.06 6.17
CA SER A 7 -21.27 -29.97 5.68
C SER A 7 -21.44 -30.46 4.23
N GLN A 8 -22.60 -30.20 3.61
CA GLN A 8 -22.88 -30.57 2.21
C GLN A 8 -22.95 -29.36 1.27
N LEU A 9 -22.65 -28.16 1.78
CA LEU A 9 -22.50 -26.98 0.93
C LEU A 9 -21.16 -27.09 0.17
N PRO A 10 -21.14 -26.68 -1.12
CA PRO A 10 -19.89 -26.67 -1.86
C PRO A 10 -18.87 -25.81 -1.14
N ASP A 11 -17.65 -26.36 -0.99
CA ASP A 11 -16.54 -25.63 -0.43
C ASP A 11 -16.09 -24.55 -1.43
N ILE A 12 -15.96 -23.31 -0.97
CA ILE A 12 -15.41 -22.19 -1.73
C ILE A 12 -13.88 -22.08 -1.60
N SER A 13 -13.22 -23.14 -1.12
CA SER A 13 -11.76 -23.22 -0.90
C SER A 13 -10.90 -23.11 -2.16
N GLY A 14 -11.37 -22.64 -3.25
CA GLY A 14 -10.60 -22.32 -4.45
C GLY A 14 -10.80 -20.90 -4.93
N SER A 15 -11.69 -20.17 -4.27
CA SER A 15 -11.89 -18.75 -4.57
C SER A 15 -10.87 -17.95 -3.76
N THR A 16 -10.05 -17.19 -4.43
CA THR A 16 -9.26 -16.15 -3.78
C THR A 16 -10.25 -15.28 -3.00
N LEU A 17 -10.27 -15.41 -1.68
CA LEU A 17 -11.11 -14.59 -0.78
C LEU A 17 -10.64 -13.13 -0.83
N GLY A 18 -10.68 -12.54 -2.03
CA GLY A 18 -10.27 -11.18 -2.23
C GLY A 18 -11.24 -10.17 -1.65
N TYR A 19 -12.52 -10.35 -1.84
CA TYR A 19 -13.56 -9.43 -1.36
C TYR A 19 -14.90 -10.14 -1.30
N LEU A 20 -15.43 -10.30 -0.11
CA LEU A 20 -16.85 -10.61 0.03
C LEU A 20 -17.62 -9.32 -0.28
N SER A 21 -18.48 -9.36 -1.31
CA SER A 21 -19.43 -8.27 -1.55
C SER A 21 -20.13 -7.93 -0.22
N PRO A 22 -20.29 -6.65 0.15
CA PRO A 22 -21.06 -6.27 1.36
C PRO A 22 -22.48 -6.82 1.36
N ASN A 23 -22.98 -7.26 0.21
CA ASN A 23 -24.28 -7.89 0.04
C ASN A 23 -24.22 -9.43 -0.05
N ALA A 24 -23.04 -10.05 0.12
CA ALA A 24 -22.97 -11.52 0.18
C ALA A 24 -23.80 -12.03 1.36
N GLU A 25 -24.61 -13.04 1.12
CA GLU A 25 -25.49 -13.63 2.13
C GLU A 25 -24.93 -14.98 2.57
N PHE A 26 -24.85 -15.17 3.88
CA PHE A 26 -24.41 -16.41 4.51
C PHE A 26 -25.57 -17.07 5.24
N ALA A 27 -25.61 -18.39 5.18
CA ALA A 27 -26.49 -19.17 6.04
C ALA A 27 -25.81 -19.39 7.40
N VAL A 28 -26.40 -18.88 8.47
CA VAL A 28 -25.94 -19.08 9.85
C VAL A 28 -26.99 -19.89 10.60
N ALA A 29 -26.59 -21.02 11.19
CA ALA A 29 -27.48 -21.82 12.04
C ALA A 29 -27.30 -21.40 13.51
N GLN A 30 -28.38 -21.01 14.15
CA GLN A 30 -28.44 -20.69 15.56
C GLN A 30 -29.67 -21.38 16.20
N ALA A 31 -29.44 -22.13 17.26
CA ALA A 31 -30.49 -22.84 18.01
C ALA A 31 -31.42 -23.69 17.11
N GLY A 32 -30.88 -24.39 16.10
CA GLY A 32 -31.64 -25.24 15.18
C GLY A 32 -32.39 -24.49 14.06
N THR A 33 -32.27 -23.17 13.99
CA THR A 33 -32.87 -22.33 12.94
C THR A 33 -31.80 -21.75 12.05
N THR A 34 -32.01 -21.79 10.72
CA THR A 34 -31.07 -21.19 9.74
C THR A 34 -31.53 -19.76 9.42
N TYR A 35 -30.60 -18.83 9.58
CA TYR A 35 -30.79 -17.42 9.28
C TYR A 35 -29.96 -17.01 8.08
N LYS A 36 -30.43 -16.07 7.29
CA LYS A 36 -29.64 -15.32 6.31
C LYS A 36 -28.98 -14.13 7.00
N VAL A 37 -27.65 -14.06 6.90
CA VAL A 37 -26.89 -12.93 7.43
C VAL A 37 -26.08 -12.32 6.29
N LYS A 38 -26.20 -11.02 6.08
CA LYS A 38 -25.37 -10.30 5.13
C LYS A 38 -23.95 -10.18 5.69
N SER A 39 -22.95 -10.21 4.81
CA SER A 39 -21.55 -10.01 5.19
C SER A 39 -21.34 -8.69 5.95
N SER A 40 -22.05 -7.63 5.57
CA SER A 40 -22.05 -6.36 6.28
C SER A 40 -22.48 -6.44 7.76
N ASN A 41 -23.23 -7.48 8.13
CA ASN A 41 -23.69 -7.68 9.50
C ASN A 41 -22.77 -8.64 10.30
N LEU A 42 -21.80 -9.29 9.65
CA LEU A 42 -20.88 -10.22 10.30
C LEU A 42 -19.61 -9.54 10.80
N ALA A 43 -19.30 -8.35 10.31
CA ALA A 43 -18.14 -7.60 10.71
C ALA A 43 -18.54 -6.42 11.62
N PRO A 44 -18.07 -6.34 12.86
CA PRO A 44 -18.19 -5.10 13.62
C PRO A 44 -17.35 -4.01 12.96
N TYR A 45 -17.91 -2.81 12.81
CA TYR A 45 -17.22 -1.62 12.35
C TYR A 45 -16.08 -1.19 13.28
N PRO A 46 -15.03 -0.54 12.80
CA PRO A 46 -14.43 -0.58 11.48
C PRO A 46 -13.32 -1.62 11.47
N THR A 47 -13.31 -2.48 10.51
CA THR A 47 -12.22 -3.43 10.36
C THR A 47 -11.13 -2.79 9.51
N VAL A 48 -10.01 -2.48 10.12
CA VAL A 48 -8.76 -2.29 9.40
C VAL A 48 -8.37 -3.66 8.85
N TYR A 49 -8.37 -3.81 7.54
CA TYR A 49 -7.93 -5.06 6.90
C TYR A 49 -6.48 -4.93 6.49
N GLY A 50 -5.61 -5.75 7.09
CA GLY A 50 -4.25 -5.93 6.58
C GLY A 50 -4.31 -6.53 5.18
N LEU A 51 -3.82 -5.79 4.18
CA LEU A 51 -3.76 -6.25 2.80
C LEU A 51 -2.41 -6.87 2.49
N PHE A 52 -1.33 -6.29 3.00
CA PHE A 52 0.02 -6.78 2.81
C PHE A 52 0.88 -6.49 4.03
N SER A 53 1.76 -7.42 4.37
CA SER A 53 2.80 -7.24 5.39
C SER A 53 4.10 -7.84 4.89
N GLN A 54 5.14 -7.03 4.87
CA GLN A 54 6.49 -7.44 4.50
C GLN A 54 7.07 -8.40 5.54
N THR A 55 7.71 -9.46 5.08
CA THR A 55 8.31 -10.51 5.92
C THR A 55 9.83 -10.65 5.75
N ALA A 56 10.39 -9.95 4.77
CA ALA A 56 11.84 -9.87 4.56
C ALA A 56 12.21 -8.48 4.04
N ASP A 57 13.42 -8.04 4.32
CA ASP A 57 13.94 -6.75 3.88
C ASP A 57 13.86 -6.61 2.36
N SER A 58 13.64 -5.38 1.90
CA SER A 58 13.75 -5.08 0.47
C SER A 58 15.21 -5.17 0.01
N ILE A 59 15.40 -5.36 -1.29
CA ILE A 59 16.72 -5.23 -1.89
C ILE A 59 17.17 -3.77 -1.76
N PRO A 60 18.36 -3.48 -1.21
CA PRO A 60 18.84 -2.11 -1.09
C PRO A 60 18.99 -1.42 -2.45
N VAL A 61 18.44 -0.22 -2.57
CA VAL A 61 18.77 0.70 -3.68
C VAL A 61 20.02 1.46 -3.29
N SER A 62 21.19 0.98 -3.74
CA SER A 62 22.48 1.49 -3.30
C SER A 62 23.49 1.65 -4.43
N GLY A 63 24.35 2.69 -4.35
CA GLY A 63 25.43 2.92 -5.32
C GLY A 63 24.95 3.06 -6.75
N THR A 64 23.74 3.51 -7.00
CA THR A 64 23.12 3.59 -8.32
C THR A 64 22.24 4.83 -8.46
N THR A 65 22.10 5.32 -9.69
CA THR A 65 21.10 6.32 -10.07
C THR A 65 19.83 5.69 -10.67
N SER A 66 19.81 4.36 -10.80
CA SER A 66 18.61 3.65 -11.26
C SER A 66 17.55 3.67 -10.17
N GLU A 67 16.30 3.88 -10.58
CA GLU A 67 15.15 3.72 -9.70
C GLU A 67 14.97 2.24 -9.33
N GLY A 68 14.72 1.97 -8.06
CA GLY A 68 14.48 0.61 -7.55
C GLY A 68 13.34 0.57 -6.55
N SER A 69 12.61 -0.55 -6.53
CA SER A 69 11.56 -0.78 -5.53
C SER A 69 12.18 -0.96 -4.14
N ILE A 70 11.53 -0.35 -3.14
CA ILE A 70 11.86 -0.54 -1.73
C ILE A 70 10.81 -1.39 -1.02
N ILE A 71 10.08 -2.25 -1.74
CA ILE A 71 9.16 -3.22 -1.18
C ILE A 71 9.86 -4.58 -1.15
N GLY A 72 9.90 -5.18 0.04
CA GLY A 72 10.40 -6.53 0.23
C GLY A 72 9.35 -7.59 -0.04
N THR A 73 9.72 -8.86 0.05
CA THR A 73 8.75 -9.96 -0.01
C THR A 73 7.87 -9.98 1.23
N GLY A 74 6.64 -10.47 1.07
CA GLY A 74 5.69 -10.47 2.18
C GLY A 74 4.50 -11.40 1.96
N VAL A 75 3.53 -11.30 2.87
CA VAL A 75 2.26 -12.01 2.82
C VAL A 75 1.12 -11.05 2.50
N GLY A 76 0.09 -11.56 1.83
CA GLY A 76 -1.03 -10.74 1.35
C GLY A 76 -0.83 -10.28 -0.09
N THR A 77 -1.44 -9.16 -0.44
CA THR A 77 -1.41 -8.62 -1.81
C THR A 77 -1.23 -7.12 -1.83
N LEU A 78 -0.44 -6.64 -2.78
CA LEU A 78 -0.31 -5.22 -3.15
C LEU A 78 -1.21 -4.87 -4.35
N ASN A 79 -1.91 -5.88 -4.87
CA ASN A 79 -2.72 -5.76 -6.07
C ASN A 79 -4.20 -5.63 -5.74
N VAL A 80 -4.87 -4.68 -6.37
CA VAL A 80 -6.33 -4.59 -6.45
C VAL A 80 -6.74 -5.00 -7.86
N PRO A 81 -7.55 -6.07 -8.02
CA PRO A 81 -7.96 -6.52 -9.34
C PRO A 81 -8.82 -5.49 -10.06
N ALA A 82 -8.94 -5.62 -11.38
CA ALA A 82 -9.80 -4.79 -12.21
C ALA A 82 -11.22 -4.68 -11.61
N ASN A 83 -11.74 -3.46 -11.52
CA ASN A 83 -13.04 -3.14 -10.90
C ASN A 83 -13.15 -3.50 -9.40
N GLY A 84 -12.03 -3.69 -8.71
CA GLY A 84 -11.98 -4.04 -7.29
C GLY A 84 -12.12 -2.84 -6.33
N PHE A 85 -12.01 -1.62 -6.84
CA PHE A 85 -12.18 -0.41 -6.03
C PHE A 85 -13.64 0.01 -5.90
N SER A 86 -13.96 0.65 -4.78
CA SER A 86 -15.21 1.36 -4.54
C SER A 86 -14.92 2.82 -4.18
N VAL A 87 -15.86 3.72 -4.45
CA VAL A 87 -15.76 5.12 -4.00
C VAL A 87 -15.74 5.15 -2.47
N GLY A 88 -14.77 5.87 -1.91
CA GLY A 88 -14.53 5.95 -0.47
C GLY A 88 -13.49 4.94 0.04
N ASP A 89 -13.11 3.92 -0.74
CA ASP A 89 -12.02 3.03 -0.34
C ASP A 89 -10.79 3.84 0.04
N SER A 90 -10.30 3.62 1.25
CA SER A 90 -9.19 4.35 1.82
C SER A 90 -8.14 3.39 2.37
N PHE A 91 -6.88 3.73 2.13
CA PHE A 91 -5.74 2.89 2.45
C PHE A 91 -4.67 3.70 3.18
N ASN A 92 -3.92 3.04 4.05
CA ASN A 92 -2.66 3.57 4.55
C ASN A 92 -1.52 2.57 4.36
N VAL A 93 -0.34 3.12 4.11
CA VAL A 93 0.91 2.36 4.04
C VAL A 93 1.89 2.97 5.03
N ALA A 94 2.46 2.13 5.87
CA ALA A 94 3.59 2.46 6.71
C ALA A 94 4.82 1.71 6.19
N VAL A 95 5.89 2.43 5.89
CA VAL A 95 7.18 1.88 5.48
C VAL A 95 8.25 2.39 6.43
N MET A 96 9.03 1.49 7.00
CA MET A 96 10.14 1.81 7.88
C MET A 96 11.37 1.02 7.47
N GLY A 97 12.53 1.58 7.67
CA GLY A 97 13.79 0.92 7.36
C GLY A 97 14.98 1.81 7.65
N HIS A 98 16.07 1.54 6.96
CA HIS A 98 17.31 2.27 7.14
C HIS A 98 17.81 2.90 5.85
N LEU A 99 18.48 4.02 6.00
CA LEU A 99 19.16 4.71 4.91
C LEU A 99 20.56 5.20 5.33
N SER A 100 21.43 5.28 4.35
CA SER A 100 22.69 6.01 4.40
C SER A 100 22.71 6.98 3.23
N SER A 101 23.23 8.16 3.42
CA SER A 101 23.28 9.19 2.37
C SER A 101 24.57 9.99 2.42
N LYS A 102 25.09 10.31 1.25
CA LYS A 102 26.12 11.31 1.10
C LYS A 102 25.54 12.71 1.23
N ASN A 103 26.28 13.59 1.87
CA ASN A 103 25.86 14.99 2.03
C ASN A 103 25.63 15.67 0.67
N ASN A 104 24.52 16.36 0.53
CA ASN A 104 24.05 17.08 -0.67
C ASN A 104 23.61 16.21 -1.86
N ASP A 105 23.65 14.88 -1.78
CA ASP A 105 22.98 14.04 -2.75
C ASP A 105 21.45 14.12 -2.54
N THR A 106 20.67 13.84 -3.58
CA THR A 106 19.22 13.88 -3.44
C THR A 106 18.59 12.50 -3.53
N LEU A 107 17.52 12.34 -2.80
CA LEU A 107 16.65 11.15 -2.80
C LEU A 107 15.29 11.52 -3.34
N THR A 108 14.74 10.70 -4.23
CA THR A 108 13.38 10.86 -4.75
C THR A 108 12.62 9.56 -4.54
N PHE A 109 11.43 9.63 -3.95
CA PHE A 109 10.48 8.53 -3.91
C PHE A 109 9.41 8.72 -4.99
N ARG A 110 8.97 7.61 -5.59
CA ARG A 110 7.76 7.58 -6.42
C ARG A 110 6.83 6.51 -5.91
N ILE A 111 5.59 6.88 -5.75
CA ILE A 111 4.49 6.01 -5.38
C ILE A 111 3.73 5.72 -6.66
N LYS A 112 3.62 4.47 -7.02
CA LYS A 112 3.09 4.04 -8.31
C LYS A 112 2.00 3.00 -8.17
N THR A 113 1.15 2.92 -9.18
CA THR A 113 0.37 1.73 -9.48
C THR A 113 0.68 1.35 -10.92
N ASP A 114 1.31 0.20 -11.13
CA ASP A 114 1.88 -0.23 -12.41
C ASP A 114 2.75 0.88 -13.04
N SER A 115 2.31 1.51 -14.15
CA SER A 115 3.05 2.58 -14.83
C SER A 115 2.66 3.99 -14.37
N ILE A 116 1.60 4.14 -13.57
CA ILE A 116 1.07 5.44 -13.17
C ILE A 116 1.74 5.90 -11.89
N VAL A 117 2.23 7.14 -11.87
CA VAL A 117 2.79 7.78 -10.68
C VAL A 117 1.66 8.47 -9.92
N LEU A 118 1.32 7.94 -8.74
CA LEU A 118 0.32 8.53 -7.84
C LEU A 118 0.87 9.71 -7.04
N GLY A 119 2.18 9.76 -6.83
CA GLY A 119 2.84 10.84 -6.12
C GLY A 119 4.35 10.75 -6.18
N THR A 120 5.00 11.89 -5.96
CA THR A 120 6.46 12.00 -5.88
C THR A 120 6.84 12.82 -4.67
N ILE A 121 7.73 12.28 -3.83
CA ILE A 121 8.36 13.01 -2.73
C ILE A 121 9.79 13.32 -3.15
N GLY A 122 10.13 14.58 -3.19
CA GLY A 122 11.48 15.03 -3.57
C GLY A 122 11.57 15.68 -4.95
N PRO A 123 12.80 15.92 -5.44
CA PRO A 123 14.10 15.51 -4.86
C PRO A 123 14.37 16.15 -3.50
N ILE A 124 14.70 15.34 -2.52
CA ILE A 124 15.03 15.76 -1.16
C ILE A 124 16.56 15.84 -1.06
N THR A 125 17.10 17.02 -0.74
CA THR A 125 18.55 17.15 -0.47
C THR A 125 18.88 16.51 0.87
N MET A 126 19.68 15.46 0.84
CA MET A 126 20.01 14.67 2.03
C MET A 126 21.22 15.26 2.77
N SER A 127 21.13 15.25 4.09
CA SER A 127 22.31 15.42 4.96
C SER A 127 23.08 14.11 5.07
N GLN A 128 24.36 14.20 5.44
CA GLN A 128 25.13 12.98 5.76
C GLN A 128 24.40 12.14 6.77
N SER A 129 24.18 10.88 6.44
CA SER A 129 23.53 9.89 7.30
C SER A 129 24.20 8.52 7.13
N THR A 130 24.40 7.80 8.22
CA THR A 130 24.98 6.47 8.22
C THR A 130 24.06 5.52 8.98
N ASN A 131 23.41 4.61 8.25
CA ASN A 131 22.50 3.61 8.79
C ASN A 131 21.45 4.22 9.73
N LYS A 132 20.75 5.26 9.26
CA LYS A 132 19.71 5.96 10.02
C LYS A 132 18.33 5.46 9.67
N HIS A 133 17.48 5.42 10.69
CA HIS A 133 16.07 5.07 10.53
C HIS A 133 15.34 6.11 9.68
N PHE A 134 14.43 5.61 8.82
CA PHE A 134 13.44 6.42 8.12
C PHE A 134 12.04 5.87 8.34
N ASP A 135 11.06 6.76 8.18
CA ASP A 135 9.63 6.50 8.20
C ASP A 135 8.95 7.18 7.01
N LEU A 136 8.17 6.41 6.26
CA LEU A 136 7.38 6.89 5.12
C LEU A 136 5.92 6.47 5.36
N GLN A 137 5.05 7.47 5.53
CA GLN A 137 3.61 7.27 5.72
C GLN A 137 2.87 7.74 4.48
N LEU A 138 2.01 6.87 3.94
CA LEU A 138 1.24 7.16 2.73
C LEU A 138 -0.25 6.91 2.98
N TYR A 139 -1.09 7.71 2.34
CA TYR A 139 -2.54 7.63 2.41
C TYR A 139 -3.15 7.76 1.03
N PHE A 140 -4.19 6.97 0.76
CA PHE A 140 -4.92 6.98 -0.50
C PHE A 140 -6.42 6.96 -0.24
N THR A 141 -7.19 7.66 -1.07
CA THR A 141 -8.66 7.58 -1.05
C THR A 141 -9.18 7.61 -2.48
N ILE A 142 -10.01 6.63 -2.84
CA ILE A 142 -10.69 6.56 -4.13
C ILE A 142 -11.87 7.54 -4.10
N ARG A 143 -11.85 8.55 -4.96
CA ARG A 143 -12.91 9.58 -5.06
C ARG A 143 -13.94 9.30 -6.14
N SER A 144 -13.51 8.67 -7.25
CA SER A 144 -14.38 8.17 -8.31
C SER A 144 -13.79 6.91 -8.93
N ILE A 145 -14.63 6.06 -9.49
CA ILE A 145 -14.24 4.84 -10.19
C ILE A 145 -14.59 4.94 -11.67
N GLY A 146 -13.85 4.24 -12.52
CA GLY A 146 -14.00 4.22 -13.98
C GLY A 146 -12.66 4.08 -14.68
N GLY A 147 -12.64 4.24 -15.99
CA GLY A 147 -11.43 4.27 -16.80
C GLY A 147 -10.61 5.54 -16.59
N ALA A 148 -9.46 5.61 -17.25
CA ALA A 148 -8.59 6.79 -17.26
C ALA A 148 -9.40 8.05 -17.70
N GLY A 149 -9.22 9.15 -16.96
CA GLY A 149 -9.98 10.38 -17.14
C GLY A 149 -11.34 10.42 -16.43
N VAL A 150 -11.78 9.33 -15.83
CA VAL A 150 -13.04 9.22 -15.06
C VAL A 150 -12.76 8.88 -13.61
N ALA A 151 -11.90 7.90 -13.35
CA ALA A 151 -11.49 7.56 -11.99
C ALA A 151 -10.59 8.65 -11.39
N SER A 152 -10.64 8.77 -10.07
CA SER A 152 -9.86 9.75 -9.33
C SER A 152 -9.44 9.17 -7.99
N ILE A 153 -8.16 9.32 -7.67
CA ILE A 153 -7.55 8.93 -6.39
C ILE A 153 -6.86 10.14 -5.77
N MET A 154 -7.13 10.38 -4.50
CA MET A 154 -6.36 11.32 -3.69
C MET A 154 -5.23 10.55 -3.02
N SER A 155 -4.01 11.00 -3.19
CA SER A 155 -2.83 10.45 -2.53
C SER A 155 -2.08 11.54 -1.77
N GLY A 156 -1.50 11.18 -0.65
CA GLY A 156 -0.68 12.07 0.15
C GLY A 156 0.22 11.28 1.07
N GLY A 157 1.28 11.90 1.55
CA GLY A 157 2.20 11.22 2.45
C GLY A 157 3.32 12.11 2.93
N GLN A 158 4.12 11.56 3.81
CA GLN A 158 5.28 12.21 4.39
C GLN A 158 6.43 11.23 4.57
N PHE A 159 7.62 11.73 4.39
CA PHE A 159 8.87 11.02 4.65
C PHE A 159 9.64 11.76 5.75
N ASN A 160 10.20 11.00 6.69
CA ASN A 160 11.06 11.51 7.75
C ASN A 160 12.28 10.61 7.93
N ASN A 161 13.44 11.20 8.21
CA ASN A 161 14.65 10.46 8.56
C ASN A 161 15.48 11.17 9.62
N SER A 162 16.29 10.40 10.36
CA SER A 162 17.25 10.93 11.31
C SER A 162 18.55 11.31 10.62
N LYS A 163 19.32 12.28 11.20
CA LYS A 163 20.65 12.69 10.73
C LYS A 163 21.76 12.19 11.66
N ASP A 164 23.01 12.15 11.14
CA ASP A 164 24.17 11.85 11.98
C ASP A 164 24.51 12.99 12.95
N ALA A 165 24.44 14.25 12.48
CA ALA A 165 24.97 15.41 13.18
C ALA A 165 24.14 15.89 14.38
N SER A 166 22.91 15.44 14.52
CA SER A 166 22.02 15.80 15.64
C SER A 166 20.83 14.83 15.67
N PHE A 167 20.21 14.64 16.82
CA PHE A 167 18.97 13.86 16.96
C PHE A 167 17.75 14.55 16.34
N THR A 168 17.97 15.36 15.29
CA THR A 168 16.90 16.03 14.53
C THR A 168 16.44 15.20 13.37
N PHE A 169 15.16 15.34 13.03
CA PHE A 169 14.57 14.74 11.85
C PHE A 169 14.60 15.71 10.67
N GLU A 170 14.79 15.18 9.47
CA GLU A 170 14.50 15.84 8.20
C GLU A 170 13.31 15.14 7.56
N GLY A 171 12.55 15.85 6.75
CA GLY A 171 11.41 15.26 6.07
C GLY A 171 10.91 16.09 4.90
N ALA A 172 10.03 15.47 4.15
CA ALA A 172 9.30 16.07 3.04
C ALA A 172 7.92 15.43 2.95
N ASP A 173 6.99 16.15 2.35
CA ASP A 173 5.62 15.69 2.13
C ASP A 173 5.22 15.84 0.66
N TYR A 174 4.10 15.24 0.33
CA TYR A 174 3.41 15.45 -0.94
C TYR A 174 1.90 15.30 -0.77
N THR A 175 1.17 15.92 -1.68
CA THR A 175 -0.27 15.72 -1.84
C THR A 175 -0.59 15.80 -3.33
N ASN A 176 -1.33 14.84 -3.84
CA ASN A 176 -1.68 14.76 -5.26
C ASN A 176 -3.09 14.21 -5.47
N ILE A 177 -3.79 14.76 -6.45
CA ILE A 177 -5.02 14.19 -7.01
C ILE A 177 -4.70 13.76 -8.43
N ASN A 178 -4.79 12.46 -8.69
CA ASN A 178 -4.67 11.93 -10.03
C ASN A 178 -6.06 11.68 -10.59
N ASP A 179 -6.52 12.56 -11.47
CA ASP A 179 -7.86 12.55 -12.08
C ASP A 179 -7.85 12.22 -13.59
N THR A 180 -6.67 12.02 -14.19
CA THR A 180 -6.54 11.85 -15.64
C THR A 180 -5.94 10.53 -16.08
N THR A 181 -5.16 9.88 -15.24
CA THR A 181 -4.38 8.69 -15.58
C THR A 181 -4.72 7.47 -14.74
N PHE A 182 -5.34 7.64 -13.57
CA PHE A 182 -5.79 6.54 -12.74
C PHE A 182 -6.96 5.81 -13.40
N ASP A 183 -6.94 4.50 -13.38
CA ASP A 183 -7.93 3.64 -14.02
C ASP A 183 -8.28 2.47 -13.08
N THR A 184 -9.53 2.42 -12.62
CA THR A 184 -10.00 1.33 -11.76
C THR A 184 -10.56 0.14 -12.52
N THR A 185 -10.67 0.23 -13.85
CA THR A 185 -11.17 -0.86 -14.70
C THR A 185 -10.10 -1.89 -15.04
N ILE A 186 -8.84 -1.59 -14.72
CA ILE A 186 -7.69 -2.48 -14.85
C ILE A 186 -7.17 -2.88 -13.46
N SER A 187 -6.30 -3.89 -13.43
CA SER A 187 -5.57 -4.26 -12.21
C SER A 187 -4.57 -3.17 -11.82
N ASN A 188 -4.43 -2.90 -10.53
CA ASN A 188 -3.54 -1.88 -9.99
C ASN A 188 -2.66 -2.48 -8.89
N THR A 189 -1.34 -2.49 -9.10
CA THR A 189 -0.37 -3.00 -8.13
C THR A 189 0.41 -1.85 -7.53
N LEU A 190 0.37 -1.69 -6.22
CA LEU A 190 1.16 -0.66 -5.53
C LEU A 190 2.65 -1.00 -5.61
N ASP A 191 3.45 -0.03 -6.03
CA ASP A 191 4.91 -0.04 -5.88
C ASP A 191 5.40 1.28 -5.28
N ILE A 192 6.44 1.21 -4.47
CA ILE A 192 7.12 2.35 -3.86
C ILE A 192 8.58 2.24 -4.23
N THR A 193 9.07 3.23 -4.95
CA THR A 193 10.43 3.22 -5.46
C THR A 193 11.24 4.36 -4.87
N ALA A 194 12.55 4.16 -4.81
CA ALA A 194 13.53 5.16 -4.44
C ALA A 194 14.56 5.35 -5.56
N GLN A 195 15.06 6.59 -5.71
CA GLN A 195 16.08 6.93 -6.69
C GLN A 195 17.05 7.95 -6.11
N TRP A 196 18.33 7.65 -6.18
CA TRP A 196 19.41 8.56 -5.81
C TRP A 196 19.87 9.42 -6.99
N SER A 197 20.35 10.65 -6.72
CA SER A 197 20.91 11.55 -7.74
C SER A 197 22.30 11.14 -8.19
N SER A 198 23.02 10.34 -7.42
CA SER A 198 24.36 9.87 -7.72
C SER A 198 24.55 8.39 -7.41
N SER A 199 25.53 7.77 -8.04
CA SER A 199 25.94 6.38 -7.80
C SER A 199 27.01 6.26 -6.68
N ASP A 200 27.02 7.20 -5.74
CA ASP A 200 27.96 7.14 -4.62
C ASP A 200 27.64 5.93 -3.73
N VAL A 201 28.71 5.23 -3.33
CA VAL A 201 28.58 4.00 -2.50
C VAL A 201 28.08 4.27 -1.08
N GLN A 202 28.06 5.51 -0.63
CA GLN A 202 27.46 5.91 0.65
C GLN A 202 25.93 5.97 0.58
N ASN A 203 25.36 6.05 -0.62
CA ASN A 203 23.92 6.09 -0.80
C ASN A 203 23.34 4.68 -0.77
N SER A 204 22.44 4.45 0.17
CA SER A 204 21.70 3.18 0.29
C SER A 204 20.37 3.42 1.01
N ILE A 205 19.32 2.76 0.57
CA ILE A 205 18.03 2.74 1.26
C ILE A 205 17.36 1.38 1.06
N TYR A 206 16.77 0.85 2.12
CA TYR A 206 15.96 -0.37 2.08
C TYR A 206 14.90 -0.34 3.18
N SER A 207 13.78 -0.99 2.95
CA SER A 207 12.74 -1.17 3.97
C SER A 207 12.92 -2.50 4.70
N GLU A 208 12.55 -2.51 5.98
CA GLU A 208 12.48 -3.67 6.86
C GLU A 208 11.02 -3.99 7.20
N ILE A 209 10.18 -2.97 7.25
CA ILE A 209 8.77 -3.07 7.56
C ILE A 209 7.99 -2.33 6.47
N LEU A 210 7.02 -3.02 5.87
CA LEU A 210 5.96 -2.41 5.08
C LEU A 210 4.64 -3.07 5.44
N VAL A 211 3.66 -2.26 5.80
CA VAL A 211 2.30 -2.69 6.07
C VAL A 211 1.35 -1.85 5.24
N LEU A 212 0.53 -2.51 4.43
CA LEU A 212 -0.59 -1.90 3.71
C LEU A 212 -1.89 -2.35 4.34
N ASN A 213 -2.71 -1.39 4.73
CA ASN A 213 -4.04 -1.64 5.27
C ASN A 213 -5.11 -0.93 4.45
N LYS A 214 -6.27 -1.55 4.33
CA LYS A 214 -7.51 -0.87 3.99
C LYS A 214 -8.15 -0.38 5.29
N ILE A 215 -8.44 0.91 5.38
CA ILE A 215 -8.98 1.56 6.58
C ILE A 215 -10.45 1.96 6.43
N TYR A 216 -10.97 1.91 5.21
CA TYR A 216 -12.39 2.10 4.91
C TYR A 216 -12.73 1.38 3.60
#